data_4907da00df3e5cd31f644454963f1c53
#
_entry.id   4907da00df3e5cd31f644454963f1c53
#
_cell.length_a   1.000
_cell.length_b   1.000
_cell.length_c   1.000
_cell.angle_alpha   90.00
_cell.angle_beta   90.00
_cell.angle_gamma   90.00
#
_symmetry.space_group_name_H-M   'P 1'
#
loop_
_entity.id
_entity.type
_entity.pdbx_description
1 polymer ?
#
loop_
_entity_poly.entity_id
_entity_poly.type
_entity_poly.pdbx_seq_one_letter_code
_entity_poly.pdbx_strand_id
1 'polypeptide(L)'
;MTEAAVSTAQESVDEFRQRARAWLAENIPRIERNHPPAMRLDQDASWQRARELQKRLYKGGFAGICFPRKYGGLGLTIEYQKAFNAESAGYEMPLILNIPSFTICCATLLDVGSEEQKTQHISAALRGEEVLCQLLSEPSGGSDLAGVTTRGKRRGDSWVINGAKTWSTSAFAADYGLCLVRTDWNVPKHEGLTMFLLPIKHPGVTLRRIAMINGSAEFCEEFFDEVELPDDAVVGGVGKGWQVASRQMFHERRSMGRSSEFSSGLESDDAEAAPIDYLDLARRTGQMNDVRVAAMSGRALAQRAVAEHLADHVYQGVLDGSMPDAAGSIIRLFYADASQLELDTAAAIASTAAVVGNDAALFDVGKRYLERQIVSLGGGTTEIARNVIAERVLDFPREYAADRGVPFSQVRRSGSG
;
A
#
# COMPACT_ATOMS: atom_id res chain seq x y z
N MET A 1 53.13 -15.29 6.16
CA MET A 1 52.55 -14.02 5.67
C MET A 1 51.09 -14.05 6.04
N THR A 2 50.75 -13.37 7.12
CA THR A 2 49.39 -13.28 7.69
C THR A 2 48.59 -12.28 6.86
N GLU A 3 47.55 -12.74 6.18
CA GLU A 3 46.52 -11.87 5.60
C GLU A 3 45.84 -11.11 6.73
N ALA A 4 46.07 -9.81 6.77
CA ALA A 4 45.34 -8.89 7.60
C ALA A 4 43.89 -8.81 7.06
N ALA A 5 42.94 -9.37 7.80
CA ALA A 5 41.53 -9.15 7.59
C ALA A 5 41.25 -7.64 7.79
N VAL A 6 41.03 -6.93 6.69
CA VAL A 6 40.52 -5.57 6.70
C VAL A 6 39.10 -5.67 7.24
N SER A 7 38.93 -5.43 8.55
CA SER A 7 37.65 -5.14 9.17
C SER A 7 37.15 -3.82 8.58
N THR A 8 36.30 -3.86 7.58
CA THR A 8 35.51 -2.70 7.18
C THR A 8 34.53 -2.44 8.32
N ALA A 9 34.89 -1.55 9.23
CA ALA A 9 33.99 -1.07 10.26
C ALA A 9 32.71 -0.54 9.54
N GLN A 10 31.57 -1.04 9.96
CA GLN A 10 30.29 -0.59 9.44
C GLN A 10 30.14 0.89 9.82
N GLU A 11 29.82 1.75 8.82
CA GLU A 11 29.51 3.18 9.02
C GLU A 11 28.47 3.33 10.14
N SER A 12 28.67 4.25 11.07
CA SER A 12 27.69 4.55 12.11
C SER A 12 26.45 5.24 11.55
N VAL A 13 25.32 5.21 12.29
CA VAL A 13 24.08 5.91 11.88
C VAL A 13 24.31 7.41 11.67
N ASP A 14 25.18 8.03 12.48
CA ASP A 14 25.45 9.46 12.38
C ASP A 14 26.33 9.81 11.17
N GLU A 15 27.34 8.99 10.85
CA GLU A 15 28.12 9.11 9.62
C GLU A 15 27.27 8.92 8.37
N PHE A 16 26.39 7.90 8.38
CA PHE A 16 25.42 7.65 7.32
C PHE A 16 24.46 8.85 7.12
N ARG A 17 23.98 9.44 8.22
CA ARG A 17 23.11 10.62 8.21
C ARG A 17 23.81 11.82 7.56
N GLN A 18 25.07 12.07 7.93
CA GLN A 18 25.84 13.18 7.35
C GLN A 18 26.09 12.96 5.86
N ARG A 19 26.40 11.73 5.45
CA ARG A 19 26.57 11.36 4.04
C ARG A 19 25.27 11.52 3.27
N ALA A 20 24.14 11.08 3.83
CA ALA A 20 22.81 11.24 3.22
C ALA A 20 22.46 12.72 3.02
N ARG A 21 22.65 13.56 4.06
CA ARG A 21 22.41 15.01 3.98
C ARG A 21 23.22 15.69 2.88
N ALA A 22 24.51 15.42 2.82
CA ALA A 22 25.40 16.00 1.79
C ALA A 22 24.95 15.55 0.39
N TRP A 23 24.71 14.27 0.21
CA TRP A 23 24.34 13.71 -1.09
C TRP A 23 22.97 14.21 -1.56
N LEU A 24 21.96 14.27 -0.68
CA LEU A 24 20.63 14.77 -1.01
C LEU A 24 20.69 16.22 -1.49
N ALA A 25 21.48 17.06 -0.83
CA ALA A 25 21.63 18.47 -1.18
C ALA A 25 22.20 18.69 -2.59
N GLU A 26 23.03 17.77 -3.07
CA GLU A 26 23.68 17.86 -4.37
C GLU A 26 22.89 17.17 -5.50
N ASN A 27 22.12 16.11 -5.17
CA ASN A 27 21.62 15.19 -6.19
C ASN A 27 20.09 15.16 -6.32
N ILE A 28 19.33 15.61 -5.30
CA ILE A 28 17.88 15.55 -5.30
C ILE A 28 17.30 16.97 -5.22
N PRO A 29 16.35 17.33 -6.09
CA PRO A 29 15.71 18.65 -6.03
C PRO A 29 14.97 18.84 -4.71
N ARG A 30 15.00 20.07 -4.19
CA ARG A 30 14.12 20.44 -3.08
C ARG A 30 12.71 20.70 -3.59
N ILE A 31 11.73 20.37 -2.75
CA ILE A 31 10.33 20.72 -2.99
C ILE A 31 10.17 22.22 -2.74
N GLU A 32 9.67 22.94 -3.75
CA GLU A 32 9.33 24.36 -3.62
C GLU A 32 8.02 24.49 -2.84
N ARG A 33 8.03 25.28 -1.74
CA ARG A 33 6.88 25.45 -0.84
C ARG A 33 5.58 25.88 -1.53
N ASN A 34 5.66 26.58 -2.64
CA ASN A 34 4.50 27.14 -3.35
C ASN A 34 4.01 26.25 -4.51
N HIS A 35 4.78 25.25 -4.94
CA HIS A 35 4.44 24.34 -6.02
C HIS A 35 5.14 22.99 -5.77
N PRO A 36 4.72 22.21 -4.76
CA PRO A 36 5.24 20.88 -4.64
C PRO A 36 4.81 20.09 -5.89
N PRO A 37 5.74 19.46 -6.63
CA PRO A 37 5.36 18.49 -7.62
C PRO A 37 4.76 17.29 -6.89
N ALA A 38 3.46 17.32 -6.62
CA ALA A 38 2.76 16.18 -6.10
C ALA A 38 2.84 15.06 -7.13
N MET A 39 3.57 13.99 -6.83
CA MET A 39 3.56 12.79 -7.65
C MET A 39 2.18 12.16 -7.53
N ARG A 40 1.43 12.19 -8.61
CA ARG A 40 0.08 11.65 -8.67
C ARG A 40 0.11 10.21 -9.15
N LEU A 41 -0.59 9.34 -8.42
CA LEU A 41 -0.69 7.92 -8.74
C LEU A 41 -1.34 7.66 -10.12
N ASP A 42 -2.17 8.58 -10.61
CA ASP A 42 -2.89 8.49 -11.87
C ASP A 42 -2.15 9.08 -13.08
N GLN A 43 -0.91 9.55 -12.93
CA GLN A 43 -0.15 10.20 -14.00
C GLN A 43 1.10 9.41 -14.39
N ASP A 44 1.21 9.05 -15.68
CA ASP A 44 2.38 8.33 -16.22
C ASP A 44 3.68 9.12 -15.99
N ALA A 45 3.65 10.46 -16.12
CA ALA A 45 4.82 11.32 -15.90
C ALA A 45 5.36 11.21 -14.46
N SER A 46 4.48 11.08 -13.46
CA SER A 46 4.86 10.88 -12.06
C SER A 46 5.61 9.56 -11.86
N TRP A 47 5.17 8.49 -12.50
CA TRP A 47 5.83 7.18 -12.44
C TRP A 47 7.17 7.17 -13.15
N GLN A 48 7.29 7.84 -14.30
CA GLN A 48 8.58 8.02 -14.96
C GLN A 48 9.56 8.81 -14.09
N ARG A 49 9.08 9.91 -13.50
CA ARG A 49 9.87 10.74 -12.60
C ARG A 49 10.32 9.96 -11.35
N ALA A 50 9.42 9.18 -10.75
CA ALA A 50 9.76 8.34 -9.59
C ALA A 50 10.84 7.30 -9.92
N ARG A 51 10.77 6.65 -11.09
CA ARG A 51 11.82 5.74 -11.56
C ARG A 51 13.17 6.44 -11.74
N GLU A 52 13.18 7.67 -12.27
CA GLU A 52 14.42 8.46 -12.42
C GLU A 52 15.05 8.79 -11.06
N LEU A 53 14.25 9.24 -10.10
CA LEU A 53 14.72 9.52 -8.74
C LEU A 53 15.21 8.26 -8.05
N GLN A 54 14.52 7.14 -8.22
CA GLN A 54 14.95 5.85 -7.67
C GLN A 54 16.30 5.40 -8.26
N LYS A 55 16.51 5.59 -9.56
CA LYS A 55 17.82 5.34 -10.19
C LYS A 55 18.93 6.20 -9.59
N ARG A 56 18.64 7.46 -9.28
CA ARG A 56 19.60 8.36 -8.61
C ARG A 56 19.91 7.85 -7.20
N LEU A 57 18.88 7.53 -6.41
CA LEU A 57 19.05 6.96 -5.05
C LEU A 57 19.88 5.68 -5.07
N TYR A 58 19.61 4.79 -6.03
CA TYR A 58 20.38 3.55 -6.16
C TYR A 58 21.85 3.83 -6.47
N LYS A 59 22.15 4.69 -7.46
CA LYS A 59 23.52 5.10 -7.81
C LYS A 59 24.24 5.80 -6.65
N GLY A 60 23.50 6.56 -5.84
CA GLY A 60 24.03 7.25 -4.66
C GLY A 60 24.23 6.34 -3.44
N GLY A 61 23.80 5.07 -3.50
CA GLY A 61 23.89 4.15 -2.38
C GLY A 61 22.90 4.45 -1.25
N PHE A 62 21.66 4.88 -1.59
CA PHE A 62 20.58 5.18 -0.66
C PHE A 62 19.26 4.46 -0.99
N ALA A 63 19.26 3.55 -1.97
CA ALA A 63 18.10 2.72 -2.28
C ALA A 63 18.14 1.41 -1.49
N GLY A 64 16.98 0.94 -1.04
CA GLY A 64 16.83 -0.37 -0.43
C GLY A 64 17.64 -0.54 0.87
N ILE A 65 17.64 0.46 1.74
CA ILE A 65 18.48 0.51 2.95
C ILE A 65 18.34 -0.76 3.79
N CYS A 66 17.11 -1.23 4.03
CA CYS A 66 16.83 -2.44 4.80
C CYS A 66 16.76 -3.73 3.96
N PHE A 67 16.78 -3.65 2.62
CA PHE A 67 16.83 -4.85 1.80
C PHE A 67 18.22 -5.50 1.85
N PRO A 68 18.30 -6.86 1.80
CA PRO A 68 19.57 -7.57 1.85
C PRO A 68 20.52 -7.18 0.68
N ARG A 69 21.81 -7.14 0.98
CA ARG A 69 22.86 -6.80 -0.01
C ARG A 69 22.84 -7.72 -1.24
N LYS A 70 22.56 -9.01 -1.05
CA LYS A 70 22.50 -10.01 -2.14
C LYS A 70 21.43 -9.70 -3.19
N TYR A 71 20.43 -8.86 -2.86
CA TYR A 71 19.37 -8.41 -3.77
C TYR A 71 19.49 -6.93 -4.14
N GLY A 72 20.68 -6.33 -3.94
CA GLY A 72 20.97 -4.96 -4.33
C GLY A 72 20.65 -3.89 -3.30
N GLY A 73 20.18 -4.27 -2.11
CA GLY A 73 19.99 -3.36 -0.97
C GLY A 73 21.27 -3.13 -0.17
N LEU A 74 21.18 -2.39 0.93
CA LEU A 74 22.34 -2.07 1.78
C LEU A 74 22.48 -3.06 2.95
N GLY A 75 21.43 -3.81 3.32
CA GLY A 75 21.43 -4.74 4.44
C GLY A 75 21.62 -4.05 5.80
N LEU A 76 21.15 -2.81 5.92
CA LEU A 76 21.23 -2.00 7.12
C LEU A 76 19.93 -2.12 7.94
N THR A 77 19.95 -1.62 9.16
CA THR A 77 18.80 -1.70 10.08
C THR A 77 17.83 -0.54 9.90
N ILE A 78 16.69 -0.62 10.56
CA ILE A 78 15.63 0.40 10.52
C ILE A 78 16.12 1.78 11.00
N GLU A 79 17.13 1.84 11.88
CA GLU A 79 17.71 3.08 12.38
C GLU A 79 18.33 3.90 11.24
N TYR A 80 18.99 3.24 10.28
CA TYR A 80 19.53 3.89 9.09
C TYR A 80 18.41 4.37 8.16
N GLN A 81 17.35 3.58 8.00
CA GLN A 81 16.18 4.01 7.21
C GLN A 81 15.52 5.25 7.82
N LYS A 82 15.33 5.27 9.16
CA LYS A 82 14.80 6.43 9.87
C LYS A 82 15.70 7.66 9.73
N ALA A 83 17.03 7.47 9.82
CA ALA A 83 17.98 8.55 9.63
C ALA A 83 17.88 9.14 8.21
N PHE A 84 17.82 8.28 7.18
CA PHE A 84 17.64 8.72 5.78
C PHE A 84 16.31 9.45 5.59
N ASN A 85 15.22 8.89 6.11
CA ASN A 85 13.89 9.49 5.98
C ASN A 85 13.86 10.90 6.59
N ALA A 86 14.44 11.09 7.78
CA ALA A 86 14.53 12.41 8.41
C ALA A 86 15.33 13.43 7.56
N GLU A 87 16.43 13.01 6.94
CA GLU A 87 17.24 13.89 6.08
C GLU A 87 16.58 14.16 4.72
N SER A 88 15.71 13.25 4.26
CA SER A 88 15.00 13.39 2.97
C SER A 88 13.82 14.36 3.02
N ALA A 89 13.42 14.83 4.20
CA ALA A 89 12.34 15.80 4.36
C ALA A 89 12.59 17.07 3.55
N GLY A 90 11.61 17.48 2.75
CA GLY A 90 11.70 18.65 1.87
C GLY A 90 12.48 18.41 0.56
N TYR A 91 12.83 17.17 0.26
CA TYR A 91 13.37 16.78 -1.06
C TYR A 91 12.33 15.97 -1.86
N GLU A 92 12.41 16.05 -3.19
CA GLU A 92 11.53 15.30 -4.11
C GLU A 92 11.88 13.81 -4.06
N MET A 93 11.11 13.02 -3.31
CA MET A 93 11.35 11.59 -3.14
C MET A 93 10.39 10.74 -3.99
N PRO A 94 10.77 9.54 -4.44
CA PRO A 94 9.93 8.65 -5.25
C PRO A 94 8.90 7.90 -4.40
N LEU A 95 8.10 8.60 -3.60
CA LEU A 95 7.23 8.03 -2.56
C LEU A 95 6.18 7.07 -3.12
N ILE A 96 5.69 7.32 -4.36
CA ILE A 96 4.71 6.45 -5.02
C ILE A 96 5.23 5.03 -5.31
N LEU A 97 6.55 4.80 -5.28
CA LEU A 97 7.13 3.46 -5.38
C LEU A 97 7.07 2.67 -4.08
N ASN A 98 6.84 3.34 -2.94
CA ASN A 98 6.73 2.63 -1.67
C ASN A 98 5.54 1.67 -1.69
N ILE A 99 4.36 2.15 -2.08
CA ILE A 99 3.12 1.38 -2.14
C ILE A 99 2.64 1.32 -3.60
N PRO A 100 2.40 0.14 -4.14
CA PRO A 100 2.51 -1.20 -3.54
C PRO A 100 3.89 -1.88 -3.72
N SER A 101 4.84 -1.23 -4.41
CA SER A 101 6.03 -1.91 -4.92
C SER A 101 6.98 -2.37 -3.81
N PHE A 102 7.62 -1.43 -3.08
CA PHE A 102 8.65 -1.80 -2.09
C PHE A 102 8.07 -2.43 -0.84
N THR A 103 7.12 -1.73 -0.20
CA THR A 103 6.63 -2.10 1.13
C THR A 103 5.72 -3.31 1.14
N ILE A 104 5.13 -3.67 -0.03
CA ILE A 104 4.19 -4.79 -0.13
C ILE A 104 4.75 -5.90 -1.04
N CYS A 105 4.93 -5.63 -2.34
CA CYS A 105 5.28 -6.68 -3.30
C CYS A 105 6.71 -7.18 -3.11
N CYS A 106 7.71 -6.28 -3.06
CA CYS A 106 9.11 -6.66 -2.82
C CYS A 106 9.31 -7.28 -1.43
N ALA A 107 8.63 -6.76 -0.40
CA ALA A 107 8.66 -7.33 0.94
C ALA A 107 8.05 -8.75 0.97
N THR A 108 6.95 -8.98 0.24
CA THR A 108 6.36 -10.32 0.09
C THR A 108 7.31 -11.26 -0.64
N LEU A 109 7.91 -10.82 -1.74
CA LEU A 109 8.90 -11.63 -2.48
C LEU A 109 10.11 -11.94 -1.59
N LEU A 110 10.58 -10.98 -0.77
CA LEU A 110 11.68 -11.20 0.16
C LEU A 110 11.40 -12.35 1.13
N ASP A 111 10.16 -12.45 1.61
CA ASP A 111 9.77 -13.50 2.55
C ASP A 111 9.57 -14.87 1.88
N VAL A 112 8.88 -14.92 0.73
CA VAL A 112 8.35 -16.17 0.18
C VAL A 112 8.70 -16.45 -1.29
N GLY A 113 9.36 -15.53 -1.99
CA GLY A 113 9.83 -15.72 -3.36
C GLY A 113 10.99 -16.71 -3.47
N SER A 114 11.23 -17.25 -4.66
CA SER A 114 12.44 -18.01 -4.94
C SER A 114 13.68 -17.09 -4.93
N GLU A 115 14.87 -17.68 -4.83
CA GLU A 115 16.11 -16.88 -4.86
C GLU A 115 16.28 -16.14 -6.20
N GLU A 116 15.82 -16.75 -7.29
CA GLU A 116 15.83 -16.17 -8.64
C GLU A 116 14.88 -14.98 -8.69
N GLN A 117 13.63 -15.14 -8.21
CA GLN A 117 12.63 -14.07 -8.15
C GLN A 117 13.13 -12.88 -7.30
N LYS A 118 13.72 -13.16 -6.13
CA LYS A 118 14.29 -12.11 -5.26
C LYS A 118 15.42 -11.37 -5.97
N THR A 119 16.35 -12.11 -6.57
CA THR A 119 17.54 -11.54 -7.24
C THR A 119 17.13 -10.71 -8.45
N GLN A 120 16.15 -11.18 -9.24
CA GLN A 120 15.70 -10.49 -10.43
C GLN A 120 14.85 -9.25 -10.06
N HIS A 121 13.72 -9.46 -9.39
CA HIS A 121 12.67 -8.45 -9.27
C HIS A 121 12.94 -7.44 -8.15
N ILE A 122 13.45 -7.87 -6.98
CA ILE A 122 13.80 -6.91 -5.92
C ILE A 122 14.95 -6.02 -6.41
N SER A 123 15.98 -6.61 -7.03
CA SER A 123 17.12 -5.83 -7.54
C SER A 123 16.69 -4.84 -8.63
N ALA A 124 15.82 -5.25 -9.57
CA ALA A 124 15.34 -4.39 -10.64
C ALA A 124 14.44 -3.25 -10.07
N ALA A 125 13.60 -3.54 -9.10
CA ALA A 125 12.80 -2.53 -8.41
C ALA A 125 13.68 -1.51 -7.68
N LEU A 126 14.70 -1.96 -6.95
CA LEU A 126 15.63 -1.07 -6.25
C LEU A 126 16.40 -0.17 -7.21
N ARG A 127 16.74 -0.66 -8.43
CA ARG A 127 17.36 0.14 -9.49
C ARG A 127 16.40 1.09 -10.22
N GLY A 128 15.08 1.05 -9.89
CA GLY A 128 14.05 1.83 -10.57
C GLY A 128 13.72 1.34 -11.99
N GLU A 129 14.02 0.09 -12.29
CA GLU A 129 13.78 -0.57 -13.58
C GLU A 129 12.40 -1.26 -13.62
N GLU A 130 11.96 -1.80 -12.49
CA GLU A 130 10.66 -2.45 -12.34
C GLU A 130 9.77 -1.78 -11.30
N VAL A 131 8.47 -1.82 -11.54
CA VAL A 131 7.41 -1.48 -10.59
C VAL A 131 6.50 -2.69 -10.46
N LEU A 132 6.15 -3.04 -9.23
CA LEU A 132 5.28 -4.17 -8.93
C LEU A 132 3.95 -3.67 -8.37
N CYS A 133 2.85 -4.37 -8.68
CA CYS A 133 1.52 -4.11 -8.15
C CYS A 133 0.87 -5.36 -7.56
N GLN A 134 -0.27 -5.16 -6.89
CA GLN A 134 -1.10 -6.22 -6.34
C GLN A 134 -2.26 -6.52 -7.28
N LEU A 135 -2.50 -7.80 -7.58
CA LEU A 135 -3.61 -8.28 -8.39
C LEU A 135 -4.42 -9.29 -7.57
N LEU A 136 -5.19 -8.78 -6.61
CA LEU A 136 -5.90 -9.60 -5.62
C LEU A 136 -7.41 -9.64 -5.89
N SER A 137 -8.09 -8.50 -5.74
CA SER A 137 -9.54 -8.37 -5.84
C SER A 137 -10.06 -8.67 -7.25
N GLU A 138 -11.30 -9.16 -7.33
CA GLU A 138 -12.01 -9.44 -8.58
C GLU A 138 -13.31 -8.64 -8.65
N PRO A 139 -13.91 -8.43 -9.84
CA PRO A 139 -15.21 -7.80 -9.96
C PRO A 139 -16.31 -8.49 -9.14
N SER A 140 -16.16 -9.78 -8.86
CA SER A 140 -17.07 -10.58 -8.05
C SER A 140 -16.90 -10.41 -6.54
N GLY A 141 -15.80 -9.83 -6.06
CA GLY A 141 -15.57 -9.62 -4.63
C GLY A 141 -14.14 -9.30 -4.24
N GLY A 142 -14.00 -8.52 -3.17
CA GLY A 142 -12.73 -8.16 -2.53
C GLY A 142 -12.62 -8.71 -1.10
N SER A 143 -13.67 -8.54 -0.27
CA SER A 143 -13.66 -9.01 1.13
C SER A 143 -13.58 -10.54 1.25
N ASP A 144 -14.23 -11.30 0.38
CA ASP A 144 -14.02 -12.76 0.25
C ASP A 144 -12.88 -13.06 -0.72
N LEU A 145 -11.67 -12.62 -0.38
CA LEU A 145 -10.49 -12.80 -1.21
C LEU A 145 -10.22 -14.28 -1.53
N ALA A 146 -10.53 -15.18 -0.61
CA ALA A 146 -10.40 -16.62 -0.87
C ALA A 146 -11.43 -17.13 -1.89
N GLY A 147 -12.43 -16.36 -2.24
CA GLY A 147 -13.46 -16.66 -3.23
C GLY A 147 -13.08 -16.31 -4.68
N VAL A 148 -11.85 -15.89 -4.97
CA VAL A 148 -11.40 -15.52 -6.33
C VAL A 148 -11.61 -16.66 -7.33
N THR A 149 -11.95 -16.28 -8.56
CA THR A 149 -12.33 -17.18 -9.66
C THR A 149 -11.42 -17.09 -10.87
N THR A 150 -10.50 -16.12 -10.92
CA THR A 150 -9.42 -16.10 -11.92
C THR A 150 -8.75 -17.47 -11.90
N ARG A 151 -8.76 -18.15 -13.05
CA ARG A 151 -8.37 -19.57 -13.16
C ARG A 151 -6.96 -19.70 -13.70
N GLY A 152 -6.14 -20.54 -13.07
CA GLY A 152 -4.88 -21.05 -13.59
C GLY A 152 -5.01 -22.53 -13.93
N LYS A 153 -4.71 -22.89 -15.17
CA LYS A 153 -4.71 -24.28 -15.64
C LYS A 153 -3.30 -24.65 -16.10
N ARG A 154 -2.79 -25.77 -15.58
CA ARG A 154 -1.48 -26.27 -16.00
C ARG A 154 -1.54 -26.79 -17.44
N ARG A 155 -0.55 -26.43 -18.26
CA ARG A 155 -0.36 -26.86 -19.63
C ARG A 155 1.10 -27.27 -19.84
N GLY A 156 1.45 -28.53 -19.63
CA GLY A 156 2.84 -28.97 -19.62
C GLY A 156 3.63 -28.32 -18.51
N ASP A 157 4.70 -27.62 -18.85
CA ASP A 157 5.58 -26.89 -17.93
C ASP A 157 5.20 -25.41 -17.79
N SER A 158 4.00 -25.05 -18.25
CA SER A 158 3.46 -23.69 -18.14
C SER A 158 2.09 -23.65 -17.49
N TRP A 159 1.64 -22.45 -17.14
CA TRP A 159 0.31 -22.15 -16.63
C TRP A 159 -0.40 -21.19 -17.56
N VAL A 160 -1.69 -21.43 -17.77
CA VAL A 160 -2.55 -20.54 -18.56
C VAL A 160 -3.55 -19.88 -17.63
N ILE A 161 -3.52 -18.56 -17.57
CA ILE A 161 -4.33 -17.74 -16.67
C ILE A 161 -5.46 -17.09 -17.48
N ASN A 162 -6.70 -17.24 -16.98
CA ASN A 162 -7.90 -16.60 -17.51
C ASN A 162 -8.74 -16.03 -16.38
N GLY A 163 -9.27 -14.82 -16.56
CA GLY A 163 -10.11 -14.14 -15.57
C GLY A 163 -9.96 -12.63 -15.57
N ALA A 164 -10.22 -12.02 -14.43
CA ALA A 164 -10.11 -10.57 -14.29
C ALA A 164 -9.73 -10.20 -12.86
N LYS A 165 -9.00 -9.07 -12.72
CA LYS A 165 -8.71 -8.39 -11.47
C LYS A 165 -9.24 -6.96 -11.52
N THR A 166 -9.43 -6.35 -10.35
CA THR A 166 -9.93 -4.97 -10.26
C THR A 166 -9.42 -4.26 -9.02
N TRP A 167 -9.47 -2.95 -9.04
CA TRP A 167 -8.99 -2.07 -7.98
C TRP A 167 -7.48 -2.17 -7.74
N SER A 168 -6.73 -2.54 -8.77
CA SER A 168 -5.27 -2.63 -8.70
C SER A 168 -4.66 -1.23 -8.80
N THR A 169 -4.04 -0.77 -7.71
CA THR A 169 -3.43 0.55 -7.66
C THR A 169 -2.31 0.65 -8.68
N SER A 170 -2.45 1.59 -9.60
CA SER A 170 -1.44 1.98 -10.59
C SER A 170 -0.87 0.83 -11.43
N ALA A 171 -1.65 -0.24 -11.66
CA ALA A 171 -1.21 -1.37 -12.48
C ALA A 171 -0.80 -0.96 -13.91
N PHE A 172 -1.32 0.15 -14.44
CA PHE A 172 -0.90 0.71 -15.73
C PHE A 172 0.57 1.11 -15.80
N ALA A 173 1.18 1.44 -14.63
CA ALA A 173 2.59 1.82 -14.52
C ALA A 173 3.48 0.65 -14.09
N ALA A 174 2.89 -0.48 -13.71
CA ALA A 174 3.61 -1.66 -13.24
C ALA A 174 4.17 -2.49 -14.40
N ASP A 175 5.25 -3.21 -14.11
CA ASP A 175 5.84 -4.21 -15.01
C ASP A 175 5.33 -5.60 -14.65
N TYR A 176 5.16 -5.88 -13.34
CA TYR A 176 4.67 -7.17 -12.84
C TYR A 176 3.62 -6.97 -11.75
N GLY A 177 2.72 -7.96 -11.61
CA GLY A 177 1.75 -8.02 -10.53
C GLY A 177 1.81 -9.35 -9.78
N LEU A 178 1.70 -9.29 -8.44
CA LEU A 178 1.46 -10.49 -7.62
C LEU A 178 -0.02 -10.86 -7.75
N CYS A 179 -0.30 -11.86 -8.59
CA CYS A 179 -1.63 -12.25 -9.00
C CYS A 179 -2.11 -13.52 -8.28
N LEU A 180 -3.17 -13.39 -7.48
CA LEU A 180 -3.79 -14.51 -6.79
C LEU A 180 -4.78 -15.22 -7.72
N VAL A 181 -4.56 -16.52 -7.95
CA VAL A 181 -5.27 -17.32 -8.97
C VAL A 181 -5.74 -18.63 -8.35
N ARG A 182 -6.91 -19.13 -8.78
CA ARG A 182 -7.40 -20.45 -8.41
C ARG A 182 -6.87 -21.50 -9.35
N THR A 183 -6.11 -22.44 -8.81
CA THR A 183 -5.51 -23.57 -9.55
C THR A 183 -6.14 -24.92 -9.22
N ASP A 184 -6.80 -25.05 -8.05
CA ASP A 184 -7.58 -26.25 -7.70
C ASP A 184 -8.99 -25.85 -7.22
N TRP A 185 -9.99 -26.47 -7.81
CA TRP A 185 -11.42 -26.23 -7.55
C TRP A 185 -12.04 -27.29 -6.63
N ASN A 186 -11.34 -28.41 -6.41
CA ASN A 186 -11.86 -29.58 -5.70
C ASN A 186 -11.44 -29.65 -4.23
N VAL A 187 -10.81 -28.60 -3.74
CA VAL A 187 -10.41 -28.42 -2.35
C VAL A 187 -11.12 -27.20 -1.74
N PRO A 188 -11.11 -27.02 -0.42
CA PRO A 188 -11.64 -25.82 0.24
C PRO A 188 -11.04 -24.53 -0.33
N LYS A 189 -11.81 -23.43 -0.32
CA LYS A 189 -11.48 -22.20 -1.06
C LYS A 189 -10.08 -21.62 -0.77
N HIS A 190 -9.55 -21.78 0.44
CA HIS A 190 -8.22 -21.28 0.82
C HIS A 190 -7.07 -22.17 0.32
N GLU A 191 -7.33 -23.44 0.06
CA GLU A 191 -6.31 -24.44 -0.29
C GLU A 191 -6.03 -24.50 -1.80
N GLY A 192 -7.00 -24.07 -2.62
CA GLY A 192 -6.93 -24.15 -4.08
C GLY A 192 -6.30 -22.93 -4.77
N LEU A 193 -5.56 -22.10 -4.04
CA LEU A 193 -5.01 -20.83 -4.54
C LEU A 193 -3.51 -20.92 -4.76
N THR A 194 -3.04 -20.27 -5.83
CA THR A 194 -1.61 -20.10 -6.16
C THR A 194 -1.34 -18.63 -6.46
N MET A 195 -0.21 -18.11 -6.02
CA MET A 195 0.24 -16.76 -6.35
C MET A 195 1.20 -16.81 -7.54
N PHE A 196 1.01 -15.92 -8.50
CA PHE A 196 1.88 -15.80 -9.67
C PHE A 196 2.46 -14.40 -9.77
N LEU A 197 3.70 -14.30 -10.19
CA LEU A 197 4.31 -13.07 -10.66
C LEU A 197 4.00 -12.92 -12.14
N LEU A 198 3.00 -12.09 -12.46
CA LEU A 198 2.40 -11.94 -13.78
C LEU A 198 2.89 -10.66 -14.46
N PRO A 199 3.47 -10.72 -15.67
CA PRO A 199 3.89 -9.52 -16.41
C PRO A 199 2.67 -8.75 -16.92
N ILE A 200 2.55 -7.48 -16.54
CA ILE A 200 1.41 -6.62 -16.94
C ILE A 200 1.39 -6.36 -18.44
N LYS A 201 2.56 -6.30 -19.06
CA LYS A 201 2.70 -6.03 -20.51
C LYS A 201 2.60 -7.28 -21.38
N HIS A 202 2.06 -8.40 -20.84
CA HIS A 202 1.82 -9.60 -21.62
C HIS A 202 0.71 -9.38 -22.66
N PRO A 203 0.82 -9.95 -23.91
CA PRO A 203 -0.20 -9.75 -24.95
C PRO A 203 -1.62 -10.18 -24.56
N GLY A 204 -1.75 -11.18 -23.69
CA GLY A 204 -3.04 -11.65 -23.15
C GLY A 204 -3.58 -10.80 -22.00
N VAL A 205 -2.94 -9.71 -21.62
CA VAL A 205 -3.41 -8.80 -20.57
C VAL A 205 -4.00 -7.55 -21.20
N THR A 206 -5.28 -7.31 -20.95
CA THR A 206 -5.93 -6.04 -21.27
C THR A 206 -6.17 -5.26 -20.00
N LEU A 207 -5.67 -4.05 -19.93
CA LEU A 207 -5.77 -3.18 -18.78
C LEU A 207 -6.68 -1.98 -19.08
N ARG A 208 -7.55 -1.62 -18.14
CA ARG A 208 -8.41 -0.44 -18.20
C ARG A 208 -8.30 0.36 -16.91
N ARG A 209 -8.09 1.66 -17.02
CA ARG A 209 -8.12 2.58 -15.87
C ARG A 209 -9.57 2.83 -15.45
N ILE A 210 -9.81 2.85 -14.15
CA ILE A 210 -11.11 3.15 -13.55
C ILE A 210 -11.19 4.66 -13.30
N ALA A 211 -12.14 5.33 -13.95
CA ALA A 211 -12.40 6.74 -13.66
C ALA A 211 -13.13 6.88 -12.33
N MET A 212 -12.52 7.55 -11.39
CA MET A 212 -13.06 7.81 -10.06
C MET A 212 -13.92 9.08 -10.05
N ILE A 213 -14.85 9.19 -9.08
CA ILE A 213 -15.74 10.35 -8.96
C ILE A 213 -15.02 11.67 -8.72
N ASN A 214 -13.83 11.64 -8.12
CA ASN A 214 -12.96 12.80 -7.91
C ASN A 214 -12.16 13.23 -9.15
N GLY A 215 -12.30 12.48 -10.26
CA GLY A 215 -11.58 12.69 -11.52
C GLY A 215 -10.21 12.01 -11.60
N SER A 216 -9.76 11.27 -10.56
CA SER A 216 -8.55 10.46 -10.66
C SER A 216 -8.79 9.17 -11.45
N ALA A 217 -7.72 8.50 -11.87
CA ALA A 217 -7.78 7.21 -12.56
C ALA A 217 -6.59 6.33 -12.16
N GLU A 218 -6.36 6.21 -10.87
CA GLU A 218 -5.22 5.48 -10.28
C GLU A 218 -5.46 3.98 -10.20
N PHE A 219 -6.72 3.55 -10.14
CA PHE A 219 -7.07 2.13 -10.10
C PHE A 219 -7.28 1.55 -11.50
N CYS A 220 -7.04 0.26 -11.63
CA CYS A 220 -7.18 -0.45 -12.88
C CYS A 220 -8.06 -1.69 -12.73
N GLU A 221 -8.59 -2.15 -13.88
CA GLU A 221 -9.12 -3.48 -14.11
C GLU A 221 -8.19 -4.18 -15.10
N GLU A 222 -7.87 -5.42 -14.81
CA GLU A 222 -7.07 -6.30 -15.66
C GLU A 222 -7.91 -7.48 -16.12
N PHE A 223 -7.90 -7.73 -17.42
CA PHE A 223 -8.53 -8.88 -18.05
C PHE A 223 -7.46 -9.81 -18.60
N PHE A 224 -7.52 -11.07 -18.24
CA PHE A 224 -6.58 -12.11 -18.64
C PHE A 224 -7.26 -13.06 -19.63
N ASP A 225 -6.69 -13.15 -20.82
CA ASP A 225 -7.12 -14.08 -21.88
C ASP A 225 -5.92 -14.90 -22.35
N GLU A 226 -5.93 -16.19 -21.99
CA GLU A 226 -4.88 -17.17 -22.29
C GLU A 226 -3.46 -16.65 -21.95
N VAL A 227 -3.29 -16.00 -20.79
CA VAL A 227 -1.97 -15.53 -20.34
C VAL A 227 -1.13 -16.73 -19.96
N GLU A 228 -0.12 -17.03 -20.77
CA GLU A 228 0.78 -18.16 -20.53
C GLU A 228 1.97 -17.72 -19.65
N LEU A 229 2.17 -18.43 -18.54
CA LEU A 229 3.24 -18.18 -17.57
C LEU A 229 4.08 -19.44 -17.38
N PRO A 230 5.42 -19.32 -17.27
CA PRO A 230 6.27 -20.44 -16.92
C PRO A 230 6.10 -20.88 -15.46
N ASP A 231 6.55 -22.09 -15.11
CA ASP A 231 6.45 -22.61 -13.74
C ASP A 231 7.19 -21.75 -12.71
N ASP A 232 8.26 -21.09 -13.09
CA ASP A 232 9.05 -20.19 -12.21
C ASP A 232 8.34 -18.86 -11.88
N ALA A 233 7.22 -18.56 -12.56
CA ALA A 233 6.34 -17.46 -12.19
C ALA A 233 5.53 -17.75 -10.90
N VAL A 234 5.50 -18.99 -10.41
CA VAL A 234 4.81 -19.35 -9.16
C VAL A 234 5.58 -18.80 -7.95
N VAL A 235 4.89 -18.06 -7.09
CA VAL A 235 5.46 -17.50 -5.85
C VAL A 235 5.04 -18.35 -4.65
N GLY A 236 6.00 -18.82 -3.87
CA GLY A 236 5.76 -19.57 -2.62
C GLY A 236 5.29 -21.01 -2.81
N GLY A 237 4.99 -21.44 -4.05
CA GLY A 237 4.59 -22.80 -4.42
C GLY A 237 3.12 -22.96 -4.78
N VAL A 238 2.83 -23.98 -5.56
CA VAL A 238 1.47 -24.34 -6.01
C VAL A 238 0.60 -24.70 -4.80
N GLY A 239 -0.63 -24.17 -4.75
CA GLY A 239 -1.57 -24.38 -3.63
C GLY A 239 -1.22 -23.57 -2.37
N LYS A 240 -0.17 -22.74 -2.40
CA LYS A 240 0.25 -21.88 -1.27
C LYS A 240 -0.17 -20.41 -1.42
N GLY A 241 -0.99 -20.09 -2.43
CA GLY A 241 -1.38 -18.71 -2.73
C GLY A 241 -2.05 -17.98 -1.57
N TRP A 242 -2.84 -18.68 -0.75
CA TRP A 242 -3.45 -18.06 0.45
C TRP A 242 -2.41 -17.62 1.49
N GLN A 243 -1.36 -18.42 1.70
CA GLN A 243 -0.27 -18.07 2.62
C GLN A 243 0.50 -16.85 2.10
N VAL A 244 0.78 -16.82 0.78
CA VAL A 244 1.44 -15.67 0.15
C VAL A 244 0.55 -14.42 0.23
N ALA A 245 -0.75 -14.51 -0.08
CA ALA A 245 -1.69 -13.41 0.03
C ALA A 245 -1.82 -12.91 1.48
N SER A 246 -1.80 -13.81 2.46
CA SER A 246 -1.81 -13.46 3.89
C SER A 246 -0.55 -12.69 4.28
N ARG A 247 0.60 -13.08 3.74
CA ARG A 247 1.87 -12.37 3.95
C ARG A 247 1.88 -11.01 3.29
N GLN A 248 1.32 -10.91 2.08
CA GLN A 248 1.15 -9.65 1.35
C GLN A 248 0.24 -8.67 2.12
N MET A 249 -0.90 -9.13 2.64
CA MET A 249 -1.78 -8.33 3.50
C MET A 249 -1.14 -7.93 4.83
N PHE A 250 -0.22 -8.74 5.37
CA PHE A 250 0.57 -8.35 6.55
C PHE A 250 1.46 -7.14 6.23
N HIS A 251 2.19 -7.18 5.12
CA HIS A 251 3.02 -6.06 4.69
C HIS A 251 2.19 -4.81 4.35
N GLU A 252 1.03 -4.98 3.73
CA GLU A 252 0.10 -3.89 3.45
C GLU A 252 -0.34 -3.16 4.73
N ARG A 253 -0.75 -3.89 5.77
CA ARG A 253 -1.10 -3.28 7.06
C ARG A 253 0.06 -2.52 7.70
N ARG A 254 1.28 -3.06 7.63
CA ARG A 254 2.49 -2.37 8.14
C ARG A 254 2.81 -1.12 7.33
N SER A 255 2.62 -1.15 6.03
CA SER A 255 2.83 -0.01 5.15
C SER A 255 1.85 1.13 5.47
N MET A 256 0.57 0.83 5.58
CA MET A 256 -0.46 1.81 5.94
C MET A 256 -0.29 2.36 7.37
N GLY A 257 0.23 1.55 8.30
CA GLY A 257 0.60 1.97 9.65
C GLY A 257 1.95 2.70 9.75
N ARG A 258 2.58 3.03 8.63
CA ARG A 258 3.91 3.69 8.55
C ARG A 258 5.02 2.95 9.33
N SER A 259 4.85 1.65 9.54
CA SER A 259 5.79 0.80 10.30
C SER A 259 6.64 -0.12 9.41
N SER A 260 6.61 0.06 8.09
CA SER A 260 7.42 -0.72 7.17
C SER A 260 8.85 -0.19 7.13
N GLU A 261 9.83 -1.06 7.38
CA GLU A 261 11.26 -0.76 7.22
C GLU A 261 11.69 -0.53 5.76
N PHE A 262 10.83 -0.88 4.81
CA PHE A 262 11.09 -0.74 3.38
C PHE A 262 10.55 0.58 2.79
N SER A 263 9.92 1.43 3.60
CA SER A 263 9.42 2.74 3.17
C SER A 263 10.55 3.76 3.15
N SER A 264 10.89 4.28 1.99
CA SER A 264 11.98 5.24 1.80
C SER A 264 11.46 6.65 1.51
N GLY A 265 12.01 7.62 2.24
CA GLY A 265 11.61 9.02 2.19
C GLY A 265 10.49 9.36 3.16
N LEU A 266 10.35 10.65 3.46
CA LEU A 266 9.19 11.20 4.17
C LEU A 266 8.33 11.99 3.20
N GLU A 267 7.03 11.84 3.34
CA GLU A 267 6.11 12.84 2.81
C GLU A 267 6.44 14.17 3.49
N SER A 268 6.53 15.25 2.70
CA SER A 268 6.58 16.57 3.30
C SER A 268 5.27 16.81 4.06
N ASP A 269 5.32 17.45 5.20
CA ASP A 269 4.15 17.84 5.99
C ASP A 269 3.14 18.68 5.17
N ASP A 270 3.54 19.13 3.99
CA ASP A 270 2.76 19.98 3.07
C ASP A 270 1.98 19.19 1.98
N ALA A 271 2.13 17.84 1.88
CA ALA A 271 1.41 17.05 0.90
C ALA A 271 -0.01 16.67 1.39
N GLU A 272 -0.87 16.23 0.51
CA GLU A 272 -2.32 15.87 0.65
C GLU A 272 -2.82 15.29 2.00
N ALA A 273 -1.90 14.93 2.91
CA ALA A 273 -2.16 14.44 4.26
C ALA A 273 -2.05 15.52 5.35
N ALA A 274 -1.80 16.79 5.00
CA ALA A 274 -1.77 17.86 6.00
C ALA A 274 -3.08 17.89 6.81
N PRO A 275 -3.00 18.05 8.14
CA PRO A 275 -4.17 18.19 8.98
C PRO A 275 -5.09 19.29 8.47
N ILE A 276 -6.39 19.04 8.46
CA ILE A 276 -7.37 20.04 8.05
C ILE A 276 -7.29 21.23 9.03
N ASP A 277 -6.99 22.41 8.49
CA ASP A 277 -7.03 23.66 9.26
C ASP A 277 -8.47 24.21 9.32
N TYR A 278 -9.22 23.76 10.32
CA TYR A 278 -10.60 24.21 10.53
C TYR A 278 -10.72 25.70 10.79
N LEU A 279 -9.68 26.33 11.37
CA LEU A 279 -9.68 27.77 11.62
C LEU A 279 -9.55 28.54 10.30
N ASP A 280 -8.69 28.08 9.40
CA ASP A 280 -8.58 28.67 8.06
C ASP A 280 -9.89 28.50 7.27
N LEU A 281 -10.49 27.33 7.29
CA LEU A 281 -11.79 27.09 6.67
C LEU A 281 -12.88 28.01 7.23
N ALA A 282 -12.97 28.14 8.56
CA ALA A 282 -13.94 29.01 9.22
C ALA A 282 -13.70 30.50 8.88
N ARG A 283 -12.43 30.91 8.75
CA ARG A 283 -12.05 32.28 8.33
C ARG A 283 -12.48 32.56 6.88
N ARG A 284 -12.18 31.66 5.97
CA ARG A 284 -12.55 31.76 4.53
C ARG A 284 -14.06 31.83 4.31
N THR A 285 -14.83 31.11 5.14
CA THR A 285 -16.28 31.05 5.04
C THR A 285 -17.02 32.06 5.94
N GLY A 286 -16.29 32.90 6.68
CA GLY A 286 -16.86 33.89 7.57
C GLY A 286 -17.54 33.35 8.83
N GLN A 287 -17.21 32.10 9.24
CA GLN A 287 -17.88 31.36 10.33
C GLN A 287 -17.04 31.32 11.63
N MET A 288 -16.04 32.17 11.79
CA MET A 288 -15.14 32.20 12.96
C MET A 288 -15.88 32.29 14.31
N ASN A 289 -17.03 32.92 14.34
CA ASN A 289 -17.82 33.12 15.56
C ASN A 289 -19.01 32.15 15.67
N ASP A 290 -19.14 31.18 14.78
CA ASP A 290 -20.21 30.17 14.87
C ASP A 290 -19.83 29.08 15.89
N VAL A 291 -20.57 29.02 16.99
CA VAL A 291 -20.35 28.06 18.07
C VAL A 291 -20.49 26.60 17.60
N ARG A 292 -21.31 26.35 16.57
CA ARG A 292 -21.49 25.00 16.00
C ARG A 292 -20.21 24.57 15.26
N VAL A 293 -19.61 25.50 14.49
CA VAL A 293 -18.33 25.26 13.80
C VAL A 293 -17.22 24.98 14.82
N ALA A 294 -17.16 25.77 15.89
CA ALA A 294 -16.19 25.54 16.98
C ALA A 294 -16.39 24.15 17.64
N ALA A 295 -17.64 23.75 17.93
CA ALA A 295 -17.93 22.47 18.53
C ALA A 295 -17.60 21.28 17.61
N MET A 296 -17.95 21.35 16.30
CA MET A 296 -17.64 20.32 15.32
C MET A 296 -16.12 20.17 15.13
N SER A 297 -15.41 21.27 14.98
CA SER A 297 -13.94 21.29 14.85
C SER A 297 -13.27 20.70 16.08
N GLY A 298 -13.70 21.10 17.28
CA GLY A 298 -13.20 20.54 18.54
C GLY A 298 -13.41 19.05 18.66
N ARG A 299 -14.57 18.54 18.24
CA ARG A 299 -14.84 17.09 18.20
C ARG A 299 -13.92 16.36 17.23
N ALA A 300 -13.71 16.86 16.01
CA ALA A 300 -12.84 16.25 15.01
C ALA A 300 -11.39 16.22 15.46
N LEU A 301 -10.88 17.33 16.02
CA LEU A 301 -9.53 17.42 16.59
C LEU A 301 -9.34 16.47 17.78
N ALA A 302 -10.30 16.36 18.67
CA ALA A 302 -10.25 15.41 19.79
C ALA A 302 -10.21 13.97 19.30
N GLN A 303 -11.00 13.62 18.29
CA GLN A 303 -11.02 12.26 17.73
C GLN A 303 -9.71 11.92 17.02
N ARG A 304 -9.09 12.89 16.34
CA ARG A 304 -7.73 12.72 15.75
C ARG A 304 -6.70 12.42 16.84
N ALA A 305 -6.65 13.25 17.90
CA ALA A 305 -5.73 13.04 19.01
C ALA A 305 -5.90 11.65 19.65
N VAL A 306 -7.16 11.20 19.82
CA VAL A 306 -7.45 9.84 20.30
C VAL A 306 -6.94 8.79 19.31
N ALA A 307 -7.10 8.99 17.99
CA ALA A 307 -6.62 8.04 16.98
C ALA A 307 -5.09 7.86 17.04
N GLU A 308 -4.34 8.96 17.19
CA GLU A 308 -2.89 8.96 17.32
C GLU A 308 -2.44 8.20 18.59
N HIS A 309 -3.00 8.54 19.75
CA HIS A 309 -2.68 7.83 20.99
C HIS A 309 -3.09 6.37 20.98
N LEU A 310 -4.24 6.03 20.37
CA LEU A 310 -4.68 4.64 20.21
C LEU A 310 -3.72 3.85 19.33
N ALA A 311 -3.23 4.45 18.23
CA ALA A 311 -2.26 3.81 17.36
C ALA A 311 -0.96 3.51 18.11
N ASP A 312 -0.43 4.48 18.86
CA ASP A 312 0.77 4.31 19.68
C ASP A 312 0.57 3.20 20.74
N HIS A 313 -0.56 3.22 21.45
CA HIS A 313 -0.88 2.24 22.48
C HIS A 313 -0.97 0.81 21.93
N VAL A 314 -1.69 0.62 20.83
CA VAL A 314 -1.81 -0.69 20.18
C VAL A 314 -0.45 -1.14 19.64
N TYR A 315 0.33 -0.23 19.03
CA TYR A 315 1.65 -0.55 18.51
C TYR A 315 2.59 -1.05 19.62
N GLN A 316 2.63 -0.35 20.76
CA GLN A 316 3.43 -0.77 21.91
C GLN A 316 2.94 -2.11 22.48
N GLY A 317 1.62 -2.30 22.60
CA GLY A 317 1.04 -3.56 23.08
C GLY A 317 1.35 -4.78 22.19
N VAL A 318 1.44 -4.57 20.86
CA VAL A 318 1.88 -5.63 19.93
C VAL A 318 3.39 -5.90 20.09
N LEU A 319 4.21 -4.85 20.25
CA LEU A 319 5.65 -4.98 20.43
C LEU A 319 6.03 -5.71 21.72
N ASP A 320 5.36 -5.43 22.84
CA ASP A 320 5.63 -6.05 24.14
C ASP A 320 4.86 -7.36 24.37
N GLY A 321 4.03 -7.76 23.39
CA GLY A 321 3.27 -9.00 23.42
C GLY A 321 2.02 -8.98 24.32
N SER A 322 1.63 -7.82 24.85
CA SER A 322 0.38 -7.66 25.62
C SER A 322 -0.87 -7.65 24.75
N MET A 323 -0.70 -7.39 23.42
CA MET A 323 -1.77 -7.44 22.42
C MET A 323 -1.38 -8.38 21.26
N PRO A 324 -2.33 -9.12 20.67
CA PRO A 324 -2.08 -9.91 19.47
C PRO A 324 -1.88 -9.01 18.23
N ASP A 325 -1.18 -9.51 17.20
CA ASP A 325 -1.00 -8.80 15.90
C ASP A 325 -2.32 -8.33 15.29
N ALA A 326 -3.41 -9.05 15.55
CA ALA A 326 -4.76 -8.73 15.09
C ALA A 326 -5.29 -7.38 15.65
N ALA A 327 -4.71 -6.88 16.75
CA ALA A 327 -5.09 -5.60 17.37
C ALA A 327 -4.87 -4.40 16.43
N GLY A 328 -4.00 -4.52 15.40
CA GLY A 328 -3.91 -3.53 14.33
C GLY A 328 -5.23 -3.21 13.63
N SER A 329 -6.21 -4.12 13.69
CA SER A 329 -7.58 -3.88 13.18
C SER A 329 -8.34 -2.83 13.99
N ILE A 330 -7.98 -2.61 15.27
CA ILE A 330 -8.56 -1.56 16.12
C ILE A 330 -8.15 -0.19 15.57
N ILE A 331 -6.86 -0.02 15.28
CA ILE A 331 -6.34 1.22 14.66
C ILE A 331 -7.06 1.48 13.34
N ARG A 332 -7.14 0.45 12.48
CA ARG A 332 -7.80 0.52 11.18
C ARG A 332 -9.25 1.01 11.27
N LEU A 333 -10.02 0.43 12.18
CA LEU A 333 -11.42 0.78 12.39
C LEU A 333 -11.58 2.22 12.89
N PHE A 334 -10.84 2.59 13.95
CA PHE A 334 -10.93 3.93 14.53
C PHE A 334 -10.43 5.02 13.58
N TYR A 335 -9.35 4.75 12.84
CA TYR A 335 -8.82 5.68 11.85
C TYR A 335 -9.83 5.96 10.73
N ALA A 336 -10.56 4.94 10.27
CA ALA A 336 -11.60 5.12 9.26
C ALA A 336 -12.72 6.07 9.76
N ASP A 337 -13.19 5.86 10.98
CA ASP A 337 -14.24 6.70 11.59
C ASP A 337 -13.74 8.14 11.83
N ALA A 338 -12.48 8.30 12.29
CA ALA A 338 -11.87 9.61 12.52
C ALA A 338 -11.68 10.39 11.21
N SER A 339 -11.15 9.76 10.17
CA SER A 339 -10.92 10.40 8.87
C SER A 339 -12.22 10.84 8.20
N GLN A 340 -13.28 10.03 8.32
CA GLN A 340 -14.59 10.41 7.80
C GLN A 340 -15.17 11.61 8.56
N LEU A 341 -15.10 11.61 9.90
CA LEU A 341 -15.57 12.74 10.70
C LEU A 341 -14.81 14.03 10.36
N GLU A 342 -13.50 13.94 10.14
CA GLU A 342 -12.71 15.10 9.73
C GLU A 342 -13.19 15.72 8.42
N LEU A 343 -13.39 14.88 7.40
CA LEU A 343 -13.83 15.34 6.09
C LEU A 343 -15.30 15.79 6.09
N ASP A 344 -16.19 15.12 6.85
CA ASP A 344 -17.56 15.55 7.04
C ASP A 344 -17.62 16.93 7.74
N THR A 345 -16.76 17.15 8.75
CA THR A 345 -16.64 18.43 9.44
C THR A 345 -16.12 19.53 8.49
N ALA A 346 -15.08 19.25 7.74
CA ALA A 346 -14.53 20.20 6.77
C ALA A 346 -15.55 20.57 5.69
N ALA A 347 -16.26 19.59 5.15
CA ALA A 347 -17.30 19.82 4.15
C ALA A 347 -18.48 20.62 4.71
N ALA A 348 -18.89 20.38 5.96
CA ALA A 348 -19.93 21.16 6.62
C ALA A 348 -19.52 22.64 6.81
N ILE A 349 -18.24 22.92 7.12
CA ILE A 349 -17.72 24.29 7.23
C ILE A 349 -17.60 24.94 5.86
N ALA A 350 -17.03 24.23 4.88
CA ALA A 350 -16.88 24.73 3.51
C ALA A 350 -18.21 24.93 2.80
N SER A 351 -19.25 24.16 3.18
CA SER A 351 -20.62 24.27 2.66
C SER A 351 -20.65 24.24 1.13
N THR A 352 -21.43 25.09 0.50
CA THR A 352 -21.55 25.21 -0.98
C THR A 352 -20.22 25.57 -1.65
N ALA A 353 -19.31 26.26 -0.97
CA ALA A 353 -18.01 26.65 -1.51
C ALA A 353 -17.08 25.45 -1.75
N ALA A 354 -17.36 24.29 -1.17
CA ALA A 354 -16.68 23.02 -1.51
C ALA A 354 -17.01 22.50 -2.92
N VAL A 355 -18.10 23.00 -3.53
CA VAL A 355 -18.61 22.52 -4.83
C VAL A 355 -18.62 23.63 -5.88
N VAL A 356 -18.96 24.87 -5.46
CA VAL A 356 -19.12 26.01 -6.34
C VAL A 356 -18.33 27.19 -5.79
N GLY A 357 -17.34 27.66 -6.52
CA GLY A 357 -16.53 28.81 -6.13
C GLY A 357 -15.13 28.77 -6.74
N ASN A 358 -14.35 29.81 -6.45
CA ASN A 358 -12.99 29.99 -6.97
C ASN A 358 -11.90 29.84 -5.89
N ASP A 359 -12.27 29.51 -4.66
CA ASP A 359 -11.29 29.26 -3.59
C ASP A 359 -10.77 27.84 -3.68
N ALA A 360 -9.51 27.70 -4.07
CA ALA A 360 -8.88 26.39 -4.31
C ALA A 360 -8.86 25.51 -3.04
N ALA A 361 -8.68 26.10 -1.85
CA ALA A 361 -8.64 25.35 -0.59
C ALA A 361 -10.02 24.78 -0.22
N LEU A 362 -11.10 25.57 -0.41
CA LEU A 362 -12.46 25.10 -0.16
C LEU A 362 -12.89 24.05 -1.19
N PHE A 363 -12.47 24.21 -2.45
CA PHE A 363 -12.74 23.23 -3.50
C PHE A 363 -11.99 21.91 -3.29
N ASP A 364 -10.78 21.96 -2.72
CA ASP A 364 -10.01 20.77 -2.33
C ASP A 364 -10.76 19.96 -1.26
N VAL A 365 -11.37 20.61 -0.29
CA VAL A 365 -12.25 19.93 0.70
C VAL A 365 -13.33 19.12 -0.01
N GLY A 366 -13.96 19.68 -1.06
CA GLY A 366 -14.97 18.99 -1.85
C GLY A 366 -14.44 17.72 -2.53
N LYS A 367 -13.25 17.78 -3.13
CA LYS A 367 -12.59 16.59 -3.73
C LYS A 367 -12.30 15.53 -2.69
N ARG A 368 -11.67 15.89 -1.58
CA ARG A 368 -11.35 14.97 -0.48
C ARG A 368 -12.62 14.35 0.13
N TYR A 369 -13.72 15.11 0.20
CA TYR A 369 -15.01 14.60 0.66
C TYR A 369 -15.55 13.48 -0.24
N LEU A 370 -15.36 13.54 -1.57
CA LEU A 370 -15.78 12.48 -2.49
C LEU A 370 -15.02 11.17 -2.25
N GLU A 371 -13.79 11.25 -1.76
CA GLU A 371 -12.91 10.10 -1.52
C GLU A 371 -13.06 9.51 -0.11
N ARG A 372 -13.73 10.18 0.83
CA ARG A 372 -13.73 9.83 2.26
C ARG A 372 -14.13 8.40 2.57
N GLN A 373 -14.90 7.75 1.70
CA GLN A 373 -15.35 6.36 1.90
C GLN A 373 -14.26 5.33 1.53
N ILE A 374 -13.24 5.70 0.77
CA ILE A 374 -12.16 4.79 0.37
C ILE A 374 -11.48 4.20 1.60
N VAL A 375 -11.29 5.03 2.63
CA VAL A 375 -10.68 4.61 3.90
C VAL A 375 -11.46 3.51 4.62
N SER A 376 -12.76 3.32 4.39
CA SER A 376 -13.54 2.23 4.98
C SER A 376 -13.59 0.96 4.12
N LEU A 377 -13.05 0.98 2.91
CA LEU A 377 -13.11 -0.12 1.95
C LEU A 377 -11.72 -0.72 1.64
N GLY A 378 -10.76 0.11 1.23
CA GLY A 378 -9.42 -0.33 0.83
C GLY A 378 -8.60 -0.90 1.99
N GLY A 379 -7.76 -1.91 1.75
CA GLY A 379 -6.97 -2.56 2.80
C GLY A 379 -7.78 -3.42 3.78
N GLY A 380 -8.96 -3.86 3.38
CA GLY A 380 -9.97 -4.56 4.20
C GLY A 380 -11.02 -3.60 4.75
N THR A 381 -12.31 -4.01 4.62
CA THR A 381 -13.42 -3.16 5.06
C THR A 381 -13.48 -3.01 6.58
N THR A 382 -14.17 -1.96 7.04
CA THR A 382 -14.43 -1.77 8.48
C THR A 382 -15.22 -2.93 9.09
N GLU A 383 -16.06 -3.62 8.30
CA GLU A 383 -16.78 -4.84 8.70
C GLU A 383 -15.83 -6.01 8.94
N ILE A 384 -14.86 -6.21 8.03
CA ILE A 384 -13.82 -7.22 8.22
C ILE A 384 -12.94 -6.89 9.43
N ALA A 385 -12.63 -5.60 9.65
CA ALA A 385 -11.89 -5.19 10.85
C ALA A 385 -12.67 -5.53 12.14
N ARG A 386 -13.99 -5.29 12.19
CA ARG A 386 -14.85 -5.69 13.33
C ARG A 386 -14.83 -7.20 13.54
N ASN A 387 -14.93 -8.01 12.49
CA ASN A 387 -14.87 -9.47 12.61
C ASN A 387 -13.52 -9.93 13.14
N VAL A 388 -12.41 -9.35 12.64
CA VAL A 388 -11.06 -9.68 13.14
C VAL A 388 -10.90 -9.31 14.61
N ILE A 389 -11.39 -8.15 15.03
CA ILE A 389 -11.38 -7.73 16.46
C ILE A 389 -12.18 -8.71 17.30
N ALA A 390 -13.43 -9.00 16.89
CA ALA A 390 -14.29 -9.92 17.63
C ALA A 390 -13.66 -11.31 17.79
N GLU A 391 -13.19 -11.90 16.68
CA GLU A 391 -12.72 -13.29 16.65
C GLU A 391 -11.31 -13.48 17.21
N ARG A 392 -10.40 -12.49 17.03
CA ARG A 392 -8.96 -12.67 17.29
C ARG A 392 -8.40 -11.80 18.40
N VAL A 393 -9.13 -10.77 18.83
CA VAL A 393 -8.73 -9.91 19.95
C VAL A 393 -9.62 -10.16 21.16
N LEU A 394 -10.93 -10.38 20.95
CA LEU A 394 -11.92 -10.60 22.00
C LEU A 394 -12.30 -12.07 22.18
N ASP A 395 -11.71 -13.00 21.40
CA ASP A 395 -11.95 -14.44 21.44
C ASP A 395 -13.45 -14.84 21.31
N PHE A 396 -14.21 -14.04 20.55
CA PHE A 396 -15.61 -14.41 20.23
C PHE A 396 -15.63 -15.61 19.29
N PRO A 397 -16.69 -16.45 19.35
CA PRO A 397 -16.87 -17.53 18.40
C PRO A 397 -16.88 -17.03 16.96
N ARG A 398 -16.20 -17.77 16.09
CA ARG A 398 -16.26 -17.47 14.64
C ARG A 398 -17.66 -17.60 14.11
N GLU A 399 -18.05 -16.67 13.26
CA GLU A 399 -19.30 -16.72 12.55
C GLU A 399 -19.42 -18.00 11.70
N TYR A 400 -20.63 -18.53 11.61
CA TYR A 400 -20.90 -19.70 10.76
C TYR A 400 -20.67 -19.35 9.29
N ALA A 401 -19.91 -20.19 8.60
CA ALA A 401 -19.68 -20.08 7.16
C ALA A 401 -20.09 -21.39 6.49
N ALA A 402 -21.13 -21.34 5.67
CA ALA A 402 -21.71 -22.53 5.00
C ALA A 402 -20.73 -23.19 3.99
N ASP A 403 -19.74 -22.45 3.54
CA ASP A 403 -18.71 -22.89 2.58
C ASP A 403 -17.43 -23.41 3.26
N ARG A 404 -17.40 -23.47 4.59
CA ARG A 404 -16.22 -23.93 5.34
C ARG A 404 -16.02 -25.44 5.16
N GLY A 405 -14.82 -25.81 4.66
CA GLY A 405 -14.46 -27.21 4.42
C GLY A 405 -15.12 -27.84 3.18
N VAL A 406 -15.94 -27.09 2.46
CA VAL A 406 -16.58 -27.55 1.21
C VAL A 406 -15.64 -27.31 0.03
N PRO A 407 -15.48 -28.29 -0.93
CA PRO A 407 -14.77 -28.04 -2.17
C PRO A 407 -15.31 -26.80 -2.90
N PHE A 408 -14.43 -25.95 -3.40
CA PHE A 408 -14.84 -24.67 -4.00
C PHE A 408 -15.77 -24.84 -5.21
N SER A 409 -15.63 -25.96 -5.94
CA SER A 409 -16.54 -26.32 -7.05
C SER A 409 -18.00 -26.53 -6.62
N GLN A 410 -18.26 -26.78 -5.34
CA GLN A 410 -19.60 -27.01 -4.77
C GLN A 410 -20.15 -25.79 -4.02
N VAL A 411 -19.35 -24.73 -3.85
CA VAL A 411 -19.79 -23.48 -3.21
C VAL A 411 -20.78 -22.76 -4.13
N ARG A 412 -21.97 -22.46 -3.61
CA ARG A 412 -22.96 -21.65 -4.35
C ARG A 412 -22.45 -20.23 -4.51
N ARG A 413 -22.50 -19.71 -5.75
CA ARG A 413 -22.12 -18.35 -6.09
C ARG A 413 -23.35 -17.57 -6.54
N SER A 414 -23.46 -16.31 -6.12
CA SER A 414 -24.47 -15.39 -6.65
C SER A 414 -24.19 -15.19 -8.14
N GLY A 415 -25.11 -15.62 -9.01
CA GLY A 415 -25.01 -15.47 -10.47
C GLY A 415 -24.76 -16.76 -11.27
N SER A 416 -24.68 -17.94 -10.63
CA SER A 416 -24.75 -19.23 -11.32
C SER A 416 -26.20 -19.72 -11.33
N GLY A 417 -27.03 -19.13 -12.17
CA GLY A 417 -28.38 -19.56 -12.52
C GLY A 417 -28.50 -19.63 -14.03
#